data_112730380ae6dace13f20ffc4f83c727
#
_entry.id   112730380ae6dace13f20ffc4f83c727
#
_cell.length_a   1.000
_cell.length_b   1.000
_cell.length_c   1.000
_cell.angle_alpha   90.00
_cell.angle_beta   90.00
_cell.angle_gamma   90.00
#
_symmetry.space_group_name_H-M   'P 1'
#
loop_
_entity.id
_entity.type
_entity.pdbx_description
1 polymer ?
#
loop_
_entity_poly.entity_id
_entity_poly.type
_entity_poly.pdbx_seq_one_letter_code
_entity_poly.pdbx_strand_id
1 'polypeptide(L)'
;ERQQVDILRGSTGIGPHRDDLLFKVNDRILKAFGSQGQQRSAALALKLAQLEYVRQEIDEFPVLLLDDVMSELDDQRRCQLLKFIDGKVQTFITVNDKALIPDLSGNAYFRIIEGRIAEG
;
A
#
# COMPACT_ATOMS: atom_id res chain seq x y z
N GLU A 1 -35.35 16.73 1.74
CA GLU A 1 -36.03 15.42 1.48
C GLU A 1 -35.11 14.24 1.75
N ARG A 2 -33.87 14.18 1.23
CA ARG A 2 -32.94 13.05 1.42
C ARG A 2 -32.49 12.88 2.88
N GLN A 3 -32.23 13.97 3.59
CA GLN A 3 -31.82 13.93 5.00
C GLN A 3 -32.88 13.25 5.91
N GLN A 4 -34.16 13.42 5.63
CA GLN A 4 -35.26 12.77 6.38
C GLN A 4 -35.28 11.25 6.12
N VAL A 5 -34.97 10.84 4.89
CA VAL A 5 -34.86 9.41 4.54
C VAL A 5 -33.66 8.77 5.22
N ASP A 6 -32.54 9.47 5.29
CA ASP A 6 -31.34 8.99 5.97
C ASP A 6 -31.55 8.86 7.49
N ILE A 7 -32.25 9.80 8.12
CA ILE A 7 -32.64 9.73 9.54
C ILE A 7 -33.55 8.51 9.80
N LEU A 8 -34.54 8.28 8.95
CA LEU A 8 -35.47 7.15 9.09
C LEU A 8 -34.76 5.80 8.89
N ARG A 9 -33.73 5.74 8.06
CA ARG A 9 -32.93 4.51 7.81
C ARG A 9 -31.81 4.29 8.82
N GLY A 10 -31.49 5.30 9.63
CA GLY A 10 -30.35 5.25 10.55
C GLY A 10 -28.99 5.19 9.84
N SER A 11 -28.93 5.53 8.55
CA SER A 11 -27.70 5.51 7.75
C SER A 11 -27.77 6.50 6.59
N THR A 12 -26.67 7.16 6.27
CA THR A 12 -26.55 8.04 5.10
C THR A 12 -26.54 7.24 3.81
N GLY A 13 -27.42 7.60 2.87
CA GLY A 13 -27.55 6.93 1.56
C GLY A 13 -26.54 7.43 0.52
N ILE A 14 -25.90 8.60 0.74
CA ILE A 14 -24.96 9.26 -0.15
C ILE A 14 -23.79 9.78 0.69
N GLY A 15 -22.59 9.69 0.17
CA GLY A 15 -21.37 10.20 0.81
C GLY A 15 -20.14 9.40 0.42
N PRO A 16 -18.93 9.87 0.77
CA PRO A 16 -17.67 9.24 0.39
C PRO A 16 -17.58 7.75 0.74
N HIS A 17 -18.27 7.33 1.81
CA HIS A 17 -18.34 5.92 2.24
C HIS A 17 -19.20 5.02 1.32
N ARG A 18 -19.96 5.62 0.40
CA ARG A 18 -20.79 4.95 -0.62
C ARG A 18 -20.22 5.09 -2.02
N ASP A 19 -19.25 5.99 -2.18
CA ASP A 19 -18.61 6.21 -3.48
C ASP A 19 -17.61 5.10 -3.75
N ASP A 20 -17.44 4.75 -5.03
CA ASP A 20 -16.43 3.79 -5.49
C ASP A 20 -15.44 4.50 -6.41
N LEU A 21 -14.18 4.08 -6.35
CA LEU A 21 -13.12 4.60 -7.19
C LEU A 21 -12.97 3.73 -8.44
N LEU A 22 -13.16 4.34 -9.60
CA LEU A 22 -12.99 3.66 -10.86
C LEU A 22 -11.59 3.89 -11.42
N PHE A 23 -10.73 2.88 -11.31
CA PHE A 23 -9.40 2.91 -11.90
C PHE A 23 -9.40 2.41 -13.33
N LYS A 24 -8.68 3.11 -14.21
CA LYS A 24 -8.47 2.71 -15.60
C LYS A 24 -6.99 2.63 -15.91
N VAL A 25 -6.60 1.68 -16.74
CA VAL A 25 -5.26 1.56 -17.32
C VAL A 25 -5.45 1.41 -18.84
N ASN A 26 -4.85 2.30 -19.63
CA ASN A 26 -5.04 2.37 -21.08
C ASN A 26 -6.54 2.37 -21.48
N ASP A 27 -7.33 3.25 -20.85
CA ASP A 27 -8.78 3.42 -21.02
C ASP A 27 -9.66 2.19 -20.69
N ARG A 28 -9.07 1.12 -20.17
CA ARG A 28 -9.81 -0.07 -19.71
C ARG A 28 -9.98 -0.07 -18.21
N ILE A 29 -11.16 -0.44 -17.74
CA ILE A 29 -11.48 -0.57 -16.31
C ILE A 29 -10.58 -1.65 -15.71
N LEU A 30 -9.74 -1.26 -14.75
CA LEU A 30 -8.74 -2.13 -14.13
C LEU A 30 -9.40 -3.34 -13.42
N LYS A 31 -10.48 -3.13 -12.69
CA LYS A 31 -11.21 -4.18 -11.95
C LYS A 31 -11.74 -5.29 -12.86
N ALA A 32 -12.17 -4.93 -14.08
CA ALA A 32 -12.78 -5.86 -15.02
C ALA A 32 -11.79 -6.50 -16.01
N PHE A 33 -10.76 -5.75 -16.43
CA PHE A 33 -9.88 -6.12 -17.53
C PHE A 33 -8.39 -6.14 -17.17
N GLY A 34 -8.04 -5.72 -15.96
CA GLY A 34 -6.66 -5.73 -15.50
C GLY A 34 -6.19 -7.12 -15.10
N SER A 35 -4.93 -7.47 -15.42
CA SER A 35 -4.29 -8.64 -14.84
C SER A 35 -4.15 -8.48 -13.31
N GLN A 36 -3.98 -9.59 -12.59
CA GLN A 36 -3.74 -9.54 -11.14
C GLN A 36 -2.55 -8.65 -10.78
N GLY A 37 -1.44 -8.74 -11.53
CA GLY A 37 -0.27 -7.90 -11.32
C GLY A 37 -0.56 -6.41 -11.55
N GLN A 38 -1.40 -6.06 -12.54
CA GLN A 38 -1.83 -4.67 -12.75
C GLN A 38 -2.71 -4.17 -11.60
N GLN A 39 -3.63 -4.98 -11.10
CA GLN A 39 -4.49 -4.63 -9.98
C GLN A 39 -3.68 -4.40 -8.69
N ARG A 40 -2.73 -5.30 -8.38
CA ARG A 40 -1.82 -5.17 -7.23
C ARG A 40 -0.92 -3.94 -7.34
N SER A 41 -0.35 -3.70 -8.52
CA SER A 41 0.48 -2.50 -8.76
C SER A 41 -0.31 -1.21 -8.59
N ALA A 42 -1.56 -1.17 -9.04
CA ALA A 42 -2.42 -0.01 -8.86
C ALA A 42 -2.80 0.20 -7.39
N ALA A 43 -3.09 -0.87 -6.65
CA ALA A 43 -3.36 -0.80 -5.22
C ALA A 43 -2.14 -0.27 -4.45
N LEU A 44 -0.94 -0.75 -4.76
CA LEU A 44 0.31 -0.24 -4.19
C LEU A 44 0.53 1.24 -4.53
N ALA A 45 0.35 1.62 -5.80
CA ALA A 45 0.49 3.01 -6.24
C ALA A 45 -0.48 3.95 -5.50
N LEU A 46 -1.72 3.51 -5.27
CA LEU A 46 -2.70 4.26 -4.48
C LEU A 46 -2.24 4.43 -3.02
N LYS A 47 -1.68 3.38 -2.41
CA LYS A 47 -1.13 3.45 -1.04
C LYS A 47 0.05 4.41 -0.94
N LEU A 48 0.95 4.41 -1.92
CA LEU A 48 2.06 5.36 -1.95
C LEU A 48 1.59 6.80 -2.20
N ALA A 49 0.58 7.00 -3.05
CA ALA A 49 -0.05 8.30 -3.23
C ALA A 49 -0.74 8.79 -1.95
N GLN A 50 -1.40 7.90 -1.20
CA GLN A 50 -1.99 8.23 0.10
C GLN A 50 -0.91 8.64 1.12
N LEU A 51 0.22 7.92 1.15
CA LEU A 51 1.35 8.26 2.02
C LEU A 51 1.90 9.66 1.71
N GLU A 52 2.06 9.99 0.44
CA GLU A 52 2.53 11.30 0.00
C GLU A 52 1.51 12.41 0.33
N TYR A 53 0.21 12.12 0.18
CA TYR A 53 -0.85 13.05 0.56
C TYR A 53 -0.82 13.34 2.07
N VAL A 54 -0.71 12.31 2.91
CA VAL A 54 -0.61 12.49 4.37
C VAL A 54 0.63 13.32 4.73
N ARG A 55 1.78 13.03 4.10
CA ARG A 55 3.00 13.83 4.29
C ARG A 55 2.77 15.32 4.02
N GLN A 56 2.04 15.65 2.94
CA GLN A 56 1.76 17.04 2.59
C GLN A 56 0.86 17.73 3.61
N GLU A 57 -0.08 16.99 4.22
CA GLU A 57 -1.03 17.54 5.20
C GLU A 57 -0.39 17.78 6.58
N ILE A 58 0.52 16.90 7.01
CA ILE A 58 1.11 16.94 8.36
C ILE A 58 2.61 17.28 8.38
N ASP A 59 3.23 17.49 7.21
CA ASP A 59 4.65 17.77 7.00
C ASP A 59 5.60 16.69 7.56
N GLU A 60 5.07 15.46 7.74
CA GLU A 60 5.84 14.30 8.20
C GLU A 60 5.44 13.05 7.42
N PHE A 61 6.40 12.14 7.19
CA PHE A 61 6.08 10.83 6.64
C PHE A 61 5.49 9.92 7.71
N PRO A 62 4.33 9.31 7.46
CA PRO A 62 3.82 8.25 8.32
C PRO A 62 4.68 6.98 8.19
N VAL A 63 4.62 6.10 9.18
CA VAL A 63 5.26 4.78 9.11
C VAL A 63 4.56 3.94 8.03
N LEU A 64 5.34 3.37 7.13
CA LEU A 64 4.85 2.50 6.06
C LEU A 64 4.99 1.03 6.46
N LEU A 65 3.90 0.29 6.36
CA LEU A 65 3.87 -1.16 6.61
C LEU A 65 3.59 -1.88 5.29
N LEU A 66 4.51 -2.74 4.86
CA LEU A 66 4.43 -3.54 3.63
C LEU A 66 4.45 -5.02 3.99
N ASP A 67 3.28 -5.66 3.93
CA ASP A 67 3.14 -7.07 4.25
C ASP A 67 3.16 -7.93 2.98
N ASP A 68 4.22 -8.73 2.82
CA ASP A 68 4.50 -9.64 1.69
C ASP A 68 4.42 -9.00 0.29
N VAL A 69 4.51 -7.67 0.21
CA VAL A 69 4.38 -6.93 -1.07
C VAL A 69 5.52 -7.25 -2.03
N MET A 70 6.71 -7.56 -1.50
CA MET A 70 7.91 -7.80 -2.33
C MET A 70 7.80 -9.06 -3.18
N SER A 71 7.09 -10.09 -2.72
CA SER A 71 6.86 -11.32 -3.47
C SER A 71 5.96 -11.12 -4.69
N GLU A 72 5.12 -10.09 -4.66
CA GLU A 72 4.15 -9.77 -5.70
C GLU A 72 4.68 -8.85 -6.81
N LEU A 73 5.87 -8.29 -6.61
CA LEU A 73 6.50 -7.33 -7.53
C LEU A 73 7.62 -7.99 -8.34
N ASP A 74 7.74 -7.57 -9.60
CA ASP A 74 8.94 -7.83 -10.38
C ASP A 74 10.14 -7.01 -9.87
N ASP A 75 11.36 -7.36 -10.29
CA ASP A 75 12.60 -6.74 -9.84
C ASP A 75 12.62 -5.22 -10.08
N GLN A 76 12.09 -4.79 -11.22
CA GLN A 76 12.06 -3.36 -11.57
C GLN A 76 11.17 -2.57 -10.60
N ARG A 77 9.98 -3.08 -10.29
CA ARG A 77 9.04 -2.45 -9.37
C ARG A 77 9.54 -2.49 -7.93
N ARG A 78 10.16 -3.60 -7.50
CA ARG A 78 10.85 -3.69 -6.20
C ARG A 78 11.89 -2.61 -6.06
N CYS A 79 12.76 -2.46 -7.05
CA CYS A 79 13.80 -1.43 -7.05
C CYS A 79 13.22 -0.02 -7.00
N GLN A 80 12.14 0.26 -7.74
CA GLN A 80 11.47 1.57 -7.71
C GLN A 80 10.84 1.85 -6.34
N LEU A 81 10.18 0.87 -5.73
CA LEU A 81 9.59 1.00 -4.41
C LEU A 81 10.66 1.30 -3.35
N LEU A 82 11.74 0.51 -3.34
CA LEU A 82 12.84 0.71 -2.40
C LEU A 82 13.48 2.08 -2.55
N LYS A 83 13.74 2.54 -3.77
CA LYS A 83 14.23 3.90 -4.04
C LYS A 83 13.27 5.00 -3.57
N PHE A 84 11.97 4.75 -3.63
CA PHE A 84 10.98 5.72 -3.17
C PHE A 84 11.01 5.90 -1.66
N ILE A 85 11.18 4.81 -0.90
CA ILE A 85 11.15 4.81 0.57
C ILE A 85 12.52 5.09 1.20
N ASP A 86 13.61 4.80 0.49
CA ASP A 86 14.98 4.88 1.01
C ASP A 86 15.32 6.26 1.55
N GLY A 87 15.81 6.31 2.79
CA GLY A 87 16.20 7.54 3.50
C GLY A 87 15.07 8.54 3.76
N LYS A 88 13.81 8.20 3.45
CA LYS A 88 12.67 9.11 3.57
C LYS A 88 11.59 8.61 4.52
N VAL A 89 11.28 7.33 4.48
CA VAL A 89 10.11 6.76 5.15
C VAL A 89 10.55 5.62 6.06
N GLN A 90 10.21 5.72 7.37
CA GLN A 90 10.36 4.56 8.23
C GLN A 90 9.44 3.44 7.76
N THR A 91 10.01 2.33 7.32
CA THR A 91 9.27 1.26 6.68
C THR A 91 9.52 -0.08 7.35
N PHE A 92 8.46 -0.83 7.61
CA PHE A 92 8.53 -2.23 8.00
C PHE A 92 8.08 -3.08 6.81
N ILE A 93 8.91 -4.04 6.43
CA ILE A 93 8.65 -4.93 5.30
C ILE A 93 8.70 -6.36 5.79
N THR A 94 7.62 -7.11 5.62
CA THR A 94 7.63 -8.55 5.83
C THR A 94 7.94 -9.27 4.52
N VAL A 95 8.79 -10.29 4.58
CA VAL A 95 9.13 -11.15 3.44
C VAL A 95 9.30 -12.58 3.90
N ASN A 96 9.00 -13.50 3.03
CA ASN A 96 9.27 -14.93 3.23
C ASN A 96 10.68 -15.35 2.77
N ASP A 97 11.32 -14.56 1.91
CA ASP A 97 12.66 -14.79 1.39
C ASP A 97 13.49 -13.49 1.47
N LYS A 98 14.62 -13.54 2.20
CA LYS A 98 15.56 -12.42 2.32
C LYS A 98 16.12 -11.97 0.96
N ALA A 99 16.22 -12.86 -0.02
CA ALA A 99 16.71 -12.53 -1.35
C ALA A 99 15.85 -11.50 -2.11
N LEU A 100 14.59 -11.30 -1.68
CA LEU A 100 13.69 -10.29 -2.26
C LEU A 100 14.05 -8.86 -1.87
N ILE A 101 14.90 -8.68 -0.85
CA ILE A 101 15.35 -7.36 -0.38
C ILE A 101 16.86 -7.28 -0.50
N PRO A 102 17.40 -6.30 -1.24
CA PRO A 102 18.84 -6.08 -1.31
C PRO A 102 19.39 -5.71 0.07
N ASP A 103 20.63 -6.07 0.34
CA ASP A 103 21.35 -5.65 1.53
C ASP A 103 21.61 -4.14 1.43
N LEU A 104 20.79 -3.36 2.11
CA LEU A 104 20.93 -1.92 2.20
C LEU A 104 21.61 -1.58 3.52
N SER A 105 22.64 -0.75 3.48
CA SER A 105 23.32 -0.26 4.68
C SER A 105 22.35 0.56 5.56
N GLY A 106 22.32 0.27 6.85
CA GLY A 106 21.49 0.98 7.84
C GLY A 106 20.14 0.34 8.11
N ASN A 107 19.81 -0.80 7.49
CA ASN A 107 18.58 -1.54 7.78
C ASN A 107 18.80 -2.55 8.92
N ALA A 108 17.75 -2.73 9.74
CA ALA A 108 17.70 -3.80 10.74
C ALA A 108 16.90 -4.99 10.15
N TYR A 109 17.41 -6.20 10.33
CA TYR A 109 16.77 -7.43 9.89
C TYR A 109 16.38 -8.25 11.11
N PHE A 110 15.14 -8.69 11.14
CA PHE A 110 14.60 -9.53 12.20
C PHE A 110 14.10 -10.84 11.59
N ARG A 111 14.63 -11.96 12.06
CA ARG A 111 14.13 -13.28 11.68
C ARG A 111 13.07 -13.72 12.69
N ILE A 112 11.91 -14.11 12.20
CA ILE A 112 10.83 -14.62 13.04
C ILE A 112 10.76 -16.13 12.91
N ILE A 113 10.86 -16.84 14.03
CA ILE A 113 10.72 -18.29 14.12
C ILE A 113 9.71 -18.59 15.22
N GLU A 114 8.67 -19.35 14.91
CA GLU A 114 7.61 -19.73 15.85
C GLU A 114 7.03 -18.54 16.65
N GLY A 115 6.85 -17.38 15.96
CA GLY A 115 6.31 -16.17 16.56
C GLY A 115 7.27 -15.40 17.47
N ARG A 116 8.55 -15.74 17.48
CA ARG A 116 9.61 -15.08 18.26
C ARG A 116 10.68 -14.50 17.35
N ILE A 117 11.27 -13.37 17.78
CA ILE A 117 12.46 -12.83 17.12
C ILE A 117 13.63 -13.77 17.45
N ALA A 118 14.20 -14.36 16.41
CA ALA A 118 15.46 -15.10 16.54
C ALA A 118 16.62 -14.10 16.38
N GLU A 119 17.63 -14.20 17.25
CA GLU A 119 18.88 -13.45 17.08
C GLU A 119 19.52 -13.86 15.74
N GLY A 120 19.90 -12.85 14.95
CA GLY A 120 20.57 -13.03 13.67
C GLY A 120 22.08 -13.12 13.80
#